data_0f461c211e92076c6c770a8e641c4ebc
#
_entry.id   0f461c211e92076c6c770a8e641c4ebc
#
_cell.length_a   1.000
_cell.length_b   1.000
_cell.length_c   1.000
_cell.angle_alpha   90.00
_cell.angle_beta   90.00
_cell.angle_gamma   90.00
#
_symmetry.space_group_name_H-M   'P 1'
#
loop_
_entity.id
_entity.type
_entity.pdbx_description
1 polymer ?
#
loop_
_entity_poly.entity_id
_entity_poly.type
_entity_poly.pdbx_seq_one_letter_code
_entity_poly.pdbx_strand_id
1 'polypeptide(L)'
;MMPFLRFKGIDSDIVRHAAPYLIDQMSLIANLPKETVKIEVISVVQITETPSSVEIFMFQRDQETHDSLASMINQKLTDYGYANVHVFFVILNPDLYYKEGKPLKEIPRNVETTFM
;
A
#
# COMPACT_ATOMS: atom_id res chain seq x y z
N MET A 1 7.83 6.71 -4.44
CA MET A 1 7.59 5.99 -5.17
C MET A 1 6.62 5.07 -4.89
N MET A 2 6.48 3.98 -4.95
CA MET A 2 5.40 3.16 -4.70
C MET A 2 5.02 3.41 -3.33
N PRO A 3 3.85 3.13 -2.90
CA PRO A 3 3.60 1.75 -2.49
C PRO A 3 2.67 0.96 -3.42
N PHE A 4 2.76 -0.36 -3.26
CA PHE A 4 1.79 -1.29 -3.82
C PHE A 4 1.00 -1.86 -2.66
N LEU A 5 -0.33 -1.76 -2.74
CA LEU A 5 -1.23 -2.35 -1.75
C LEU A 5 -1.90 -3.55 -2.39
N ARG A 6 -1.79 -4.70 -1.74
CA ARG A 6 -2.43 -5.92 -2.23
C ARG A 6 -3.44 -6.39 -1.21
N PHE A 7 -4.69 -6.44 -1.64
CA PHE A 7 -5.83 -6.81 -0.80
C PHE A 7 -6.19 -8.26 -1.07
N LYS A 8 -6.28 -9.05 -0.01
CA LYS A 8 -6.68 -10.46 -0.09
C LYS A 8 -7.86 -10.70 0.81
N GLY A 9 -8.88 -11.41 0.29
CA GLY A 9 -10.06 -11.72 1.07
C GLY A 9 -11.03 -10.56 1.22
N ILE A 10 -10.95 -9.57 0.35
CA ILE A 10 -11.82 -8.40 0.37
C ILE A 10 -12.40 -8.24 -1.03
N ASP A 11 -13.70 -7.96 -1.08
CA ASP A 11 -14.41 -7.82 -2.33
C ASP A 11 -13.80 -6.72 -3.19
N SER A 12 -13.55 -7.01 -4.46
CA SER A 12 -12.88 -6.06 -5.35
C SER A 12 -13.71 -4.80 -5.57
N ASP A 13 -15.03 -4.88 -5.55
CA ASP A 13 -15.87 -3.70 -5.73
C ASP A 13 -15.74 -2.77 -4.52
N ILE A 14 -15.60 -3.33 -3.34
CA ILE A 14 -15.39 -2.54 -2.14
C ILE A 14 -14.03 -1.85 -2.19
N VAL A 15 -12.99 -2.57 -2.61
CA VAL A 15 -11.67 -1.95 -2.74
C VAL A 15 -11.70 -0.84 -3.78
N ARG A 16 -12.39 -1.09 -4.90
CA ARG A 16 -12.52 -0.07 -5.95
C ARG A 16 -13.23 1.17 -5.44
N HIS A 17 -14.26 0.98 -4.64
CA HIS A 17 -15.00 2.10 -4.07
C HIS A 17 -14.17 2.86 -3.04
N ALA A 18 -13.37 2.16 -2.25
CA ALA A 18 -12.53 2.78 -1.22
C ALA A 18 -11.27 3.41 -1.77
N ALA A 19 -10.87 3.03 -2.99
CA ALA A 19 -9.56 3.42 -3.54
C ALA A 19 -9.30 4.93 -3.54
N PRO A 20 -10.22 5.79 -3.93
CA PRO A 20 -9.93 7.23 -3.91
C PRO A 20 -9.56 7.73 -2.52
N TYR A 21 -10.27 7.27 -1.50
CA TYR A 21 -9.98 7.64 -0.12
C TYR A 21 -8.61 7.10 0.30
N LEU A 22 -8.34 5.83 -0.02
CA LEU A 22 -7.07 5.21 0.36
C LEU A 22 -5.89 5.93 -0.29
N ILE A 23 -6.03 6.29 -1.56
CA ILE A 23 -4.97 7.01 -2.28
C ILE A 23 -4.73 8.37 -1.65
N ASP A 24 -5.80 9.10 -1.34
CA ASP A 24 -5.68 10.42 -0.73
C ASP A 24 -4.99 10.33 0.62
N GLN A 25 -5.38 9.38 1.45
CA GLN A 25 -4.82 9.25 2.79
C GLN A 25 -3.38 8.74 2.76
N MET A 26 -3.07 7.79 1.86
CA MET A 26 -1.70 7.34 1.70
C MET A 26 -0.79 8.51 1.31
N SER A 27 -1.27 9.33 0.39
CA SER A 27 -0.52 10.50 -0.06
C SER A 27 -0.27 11.49 1.07
N LEU A 28 -1.30 11.75 1.88
CA LEU A 28 -1.16 12.67 3.00
C LEU A 28 -0.24 12.13 4.08
N ILE A 29 -0.46 10.90 4.50
CA ILE A 29 0.27 10.33 5.64
C ILE A 29 1.73 10.08 5.29
N ALA A 30 1.98 9.53 4.11
CA ALA A 30 3.33 9.16 3.70
C ALA A 30 4.02 10.23 2.86
N ASN A 31 3.33 11.32 2.57
CA ASN A 31 3.88 12.44 1.81
C ASN A 31 4.46 11.98 0.48
N LEU A 32 3.60 11.40 -0.34
CA LEU A 32 4.01 10.94 -1.66
C LEU A 32 2.95 11.30 -2.70
N PRO A 33 3.32 11.32 -3.98
CA PRO A 33 2.36 11.64 -5.05
C PRO A 33 1.29 10.57 -5.16
N LYS A 34 0.05 10.99 -5.39
CA LYS A 34 -1.08 10.06 -5.45
C LYS A 34 -0.92 9.03 -6.55
N GLU A 35 -0.34 9.41 -7.67
CA GLU A 35 -0.21 8.50 -8.81
C GLU A 35 0.79 7.37 -8.55
N THR A 36 1.57 7.45 -7.48
CA THR A 36 2.51 6.38 -7.15
C THR A 36 1.86 5.27 -6.35
N VAL A 37 0.66 5.50 -5.80
CA VAL A 37 -0.05 4.50 -5.02
C VAL A 37 -0.71 3.51 -5.97
N LYS A 38 -0.35 2.23 -5.87
CA LYS A 38 -0.90 1.18 -6.72
C LYS A 38 -1.71 0.23 -5.84
N ILE A 39 -2.93 -0.07 -6.27
CA ILE A 39 -3.85 -0.90 -5.50
C ILE A 39 -4.27 -2.08 -6.35
N GLU A 40 -4.16 -3.27 -5.78
CA GLU A 40 -4.53 -4.52 -6.45
C GLU A 40 -5.35 -5.37 -5.50
N VAL A 41 -6.22 -6.20 -6.07
CA VAL A 41 -6.91 -7.24 -5.32
C VAL A 41 -6.41 -8.56 -5.85
N ILE A 42 -5.95 -9.42 -4.94
CA ILE A 42 -5.38 -10.71 -5.29
C ILE A 42 -6.39 -11.80 -4.94
N SER A 43 -6.74 -12.61 -5.92
CA SER A 43 -7.61 -13.75 -5.68
C SER A 43 -6.78 -14.87 -5.05
N VAL A 44 -7.32 -15.48 -4.01
CA VAL A 44 -6.63 -16.56 -3.31
C VAL A 44 -7.54 -17.75 -3.16
N VAL A 45 -6.94 -18.93 -3.07
CA VAL A 45 -7.64 -20.14 -2.69
C VAL A 45 -7.18 -20.47 -1.28
N GLN A 46 -8.12 -20.43 -0.35
CA GLN A 46 -7.77 -20.70 1.05
C GLN A 46 -7.68 -22.20 1.28
N ILE A 47 -6.59 -22.64 1.88
CA ILE A 47 -6.43 -24.02 2.29
C ILE A 47 -6.80 -24.16 3.77
N THR A 48 -6.52 -23.13 4.53
CA THR A 48 -6.94 -23.02 5.91
C THR A 48 -7.76 -21.76 6.06
N GLU A 49 -8.43 -21.57 7.20
CA GLU A 49 -9.11 -20.32 7.46
C GLU A 49 -8.09 -19.20 7.53
N THR A 50 -8.23 -18.22 6.67
CA THR A 50 -7.25 -17.14 6.55
C THR A 50 -7.96 -15.80 6.71
N PRO A 51 -7.45 -14.91 7.55
CA PRO A 51 -8.06 -13.59 7.69
C PRO A 51 -7.86 -12.76 6.42
N SER A 52 -8.72 -11.80 6.21
CA SER A 52 -8.49 -10.80 5.17
C SER A 52 -7.22 -10.03 5.49
N SER A 53 -6.48 -9.65 4.48
CA SER A 53 -5.22 -8.96 4.71
C SER A 53 -4.93 -7.90 3.67
N VAL A 54 -4.08 -6.96 4.06
CA VAL A 54 -3.54 -5.95 3.16
C VAL A 54 -2.04 -5.97 3.31
N GLU A 55 -1.35 -6.27 2.22
CA GLU A 55 0.10 -6.23 2.16
C GLU A 55 0.51 -4.92 1.52
N ILE A 56 1.40 -4.19 2.16
CA ILE A 56 1.87 -2.92 1.63
C ILE A 56 3.36 -3.03 1.35
N PHE A 57 3.71 -2.99 0.06
CA PHE A 57 5.10 -3.05 -0.38
C PHE A 57 5.58 -1.64 -0.56
N MET A 58 6.55 -1.23 0.24
CA MET A 58 7.07 0.14 0.17
C MET A 58 8.45 0.22 0.79
N PHE A 59 9.10 1.36 0.61
CA PHE A 59 10.34 1.62 1.29
C PHE A 59 10.04 1.98 2.74
N GLN A 60 10.99 1.68 3.62
CA GLN A 60 10.79 1.93 5.04
C GLN A 60 10.64 3.42 5.34
N ARG A 61 9.70 3.74 6.20
CA ARG A 61 9.50 5.08 6.74
C ARG A 61 9.67 5.00 8.26
N ASP A 62 9.42 6.08 8.96
CA ASP A 62 9.47 6.00 10.41
C ASP A 62 8.28 5.20 10.94
N GLN A 63 8.42 4.73 12.16
CA GLN A 63 7.40 3.86 12.76
C GLN A 63 6.04 4.53 12.81
N GLU A 64 6.02 5.81 13.12
CA GLU A 64 4.76 6.55 13.22
C GLU A 64 4.01 6.56 11.91
N THR A 65 4.72 6.72 10.79
CA THR A 65 4.10 6.70 9.48
C THR A 65 3.47 5.33 9.20
N HIS A 66 4.20 4.24 9.49
CA HIS A 66 3.67 2.90 9.29
C HIS A 66 2.44 2.66 10.17
N ASP A 67 2.51 3.09 11.44
CA ASP A 67 1.37 2.94 12.35
C ASP A 67 0.15 3.67 11.83
N SER A 68 0.33 4.89 11.34
CA SER A 68 -0.77 5.69 10.83
C SER A 68 -1.39 5.09 9.58
N LEU A 69 -0.56 4.57 8.68
CA LEU A 69 -1.06 3.92 7.47
C LEU A 69 -1.88 2.68 7.82
N ALA A 70 -1.36 1.84 8.70
CA ALA A 70 -2.06 0.63 9.09
C ALA A 70 -3.40 0.94 9.76
N SER A 71 -3.40 1.93 10.64
CA SER A 71 -4.61 2.33 11.34
C SER A 71 -5.66 2.88 10.37
N MET A 72 -5.24 3.70 9.44
CA MET A 72 -6.15 4.29 8.45
C MET A 72 -6.80 3.21 7.59
N ILE A 73 -6.00 2.25 7.10
CA ILE A 73 -6.52 1.19 6.25
C ILE A 73 -7.49 0.32 7.04
N ASN A 74 -7.12 -0.06 8.26
CA ASN A 74 -7.99 -0.87 9.09
C ASN A 74 -9.31 -0.17 9.37
N GLN A 75 -9.28 1.12 9.70
CA GLN A 75 -10.49 1.87 10.00
C GLN A 75 -11.40 1.90 8.78
N LYS A 76 -10.83 2.13 7.60
CA LYS A 76 -11.65 2.20 6.39
C LYS A 76 -12.32 0.86 6.10
N LEU A 77 -11.59 -0.23 6.24
CA LEU A 77 -12.16 -1.55 6.00
C LEU A 77 -13.19 -1.92 7.06
N THR A 78 -12.98 -1.49 8.31
CA THR A 78 -13.96 -1.66 9.36
C THR A 78 -15.28 -0.96 8.98
N ASP A 79 -15.18 0.22 8.38
CA ASP A 79 -16.37 0.96 7.93
C ASP A 79 -17.17 0.16 6.91
N TYR A 80 -16.52 -0.72 6.16
CA TYR A 80 -17.19 -1.59 5.19
C TYR A 80 -17.60 -2.94 5.79
N GLY A 81 -17.40 -3.12 7.09
CA GLY A 81 -17.84 -4.33 7.78
C GLY A 81 -16.81 -5.43 7.89
N TYR A 82 -15.57 -5.16 7.52
CA TYR A 82 -14.51 -6.17 7.65
C TYR A 82 -13.89 -6.07 9.03
N ALA A 83 -13.87 -7.21 9.72
CA ALA A 83 -13.23 -7.31 11.04
C ALA A 83 -12.00 -8.20 10.91
N ASN A 84 -11.09 -8.09 11.86
CA ASN A 84 -9.90 -8.94 11.92
C ASN A 84 -9.07 -8.87 10.65
N VAL A 85 -8.91 -7.68 10.09
CA VAL A 85 -8.06 -7.49 8.92
C VAL A 85 -6.62 -7.36 9.39
N HIS A 86 -5.74 -8.13 8.78
CA HIS A 86 -4.31 -8.04 9.08
C HIS A 86 -3.66 -7.11 8.07
N VAL A 87 -2.93 -6.13 8.56
CA VAL A 87 -2.21 -5.17 7.71
C VAL A 87 -0.73 -5.31 8.02
N PHE A 88 0.07 -5.55 7.00
CA PHE A 88 1.51 -5.65 7.25
C PHE A 88 2.28 -5.10 6.06
N PHE A 89 3.54 -4.73 6.36
CA PHE A 89 4.40 -4.11 5.37
C PHE A 89 5.47 -5.09 4.92
N VAL A 90 5.74 -5.08 3.64
CA VAL A 90 6.91 -5.75 3.07
C VAL A 90 7.84 -4.64 2.66
N ILE A 91 8.94 -4.51 3.39
CA ILE A 91 9.86 -3.39 3.19
C ILE A 91 10.81 -3.73 2.05
N LEU A 92 10.85 -2.84 1.06
CA LEU A 92 11.71 -3.01 -0.11
C LEU A 92 12.98 -2.20 0.09
N ASN A 93 14.08 -2.76 -0.42
CA ASN A 93 15.36 -2.08 -0.38
C ASN A 93 15.47 -1.20 -1.63
N PRO A 94 15.60 0.12 -1.48
CA PRO A 94 15.69 1.01 -2.66
C PRO A 94 16.87 0.66 -3.56
N ASP A 95 17.94 0.11 -3.00
CA ASP A 95 19.11 -0.26 -3.79
C ASP A 95 18.84 -1.46 -4.70
N LEU A 96 17.80 -2.20 -4.40
CA LEU A 96 17.44 -3.40 -5.16
C LEU A 96 16.13 -3.22 -5.93
N TYR A 97 15.72 -1.99 -6.13
CA TYR A 97 14.51 -1.68 -6.88
C TYR A 97 14.91 -1.21 -8.27
N TYR A 98 14.38 -1.91 -9.28
CA TYR A 98 14.73 -1.63 -10.67
C TYR A 98 13.48 -1.31 -11.46
N LYS A 99 13.60 -0.36 -12.37
CA LYS A 99 12.54 -0.05 -13.31
C LYS A 99 13.14 -0.14 -14.70
N GLU A 100 12.55 -1.00 -15.54
CA GLU A 100 13.07 -1.24 -16.90
C GLU A 100 14.55 -1.62 -16.87
N GLY A 101 14.93 -2.41 -15.87
CA GLY A 101 16.29 -2.91 -15.75
C GLY A 101 17.30 -1.92 -15.20
N LYS A 102 16.86 -0.74 -14.79
CA LYS A 102 17.78 0.27 -14.27
C LYS A 102 17.51 0.51 -12.78
N PRO A 103 18.56 0.66 -11.98
CA PRO A 103 18.36 0.98 -10.57
C PRO A 103 17.55 2.24 -10.39
N LEU A 104 16.66 2.23 -9.41
CA LEU A 104 15.79 3.37 -9.16
C LEU A 104 16.58 4.66 -8.94
N LYS A 105 17.71 4.58 -8.26
CA LYS A 105 18.51 5.76 -7.97
C LYS A 105 19.11 6.40 -9.21
N GLU A 106 19.14 5.69 -10.34
CA GLU A 106 19.66 6.22 -11.61
C GLU A 106 18.56 6.72 -12.52
N ILE A 107 17.29 6.59 -12.10
CA ILE A 107 16.18 7.04 -12.91
C ILE A 107 15.93 8.51 -12.62
N PRO A 108 15.87 9.37 -13.65
CA PRO A 108 15.59 10.79 -13.43
C PRO A 108 14.27 10.97 -12.73
N ARG A 109 14.23 11.90 -11.79
CA ARG A 109 13.03 12.15 -11.01
C ARG A 109 12.75 13.64 -11.01
N ASN A 110 11.49 13.96 -10.93
CA ASN A 110 11.10 15.33 -10.70
C ASN A 110 11.41 15.69 -9.27
N VAL A 111 11.67 16.94 -9.06
CA VAL A 111 11.98 17.44 -7.76
C VAL A 111 10.92 17.07 -6.76
N GLU A 112 9.68 17.17 -7.20
CA GLU A 112 8.60 16.93 -6.30
C GLU A 112 8.43 15.48 -5.98
N THR A 113 9.08 14.61 -6.69
CA THR A 113 8.84 13.26 -6.33
C THR A 113 9.63 12.90 -5.17
N THR A 114 10.19 13.58 -4.65
CA THR A 114 10.69 13.40 -3.60
C THR A 114 10.58 12.29 -2.96
N PHE A 115 10.94 11.69 -2.98
CA PHE A 115 10.86 10.65 -2.36
C PHE A 115 11.52 10.75 -1.21
N MET A 116 11.57 11.02 -1.00
CA MET A 116 11.97 10.94 -0.07
C MET A 116 12.15 10.76 0.51
#